data_7732774e5e6548be7efdd7ec3c964026
#
_entry.id   7732774e5e6548be7efdd7ec3c964026
#
_cell.length_a   1.000
_cell.length_b   1.000
_cell.length_c   1.000
_cell.angle_alpha   90.00
_cell.angle_beta   90.00
_cell.angle_gamma   90.00
#
_symmetry.space_group_name_H-M   'P 1'
#
loop_
_entity.id
_entity.type
_entity.pdbx_description
1 polymer ?
#
loop_
_entity_poly.entity_id
_entity_poly.type
_entity_poly.pdbx_seq_one_letter_code
_entity_poly.pdbx_strand_id
1 'polypeptide(L)'
;MKKQKVEEEEKIYSDTHVPELGCKPEWDVDSYDGREYESDPEDRKLFSDDEEYDKYRLERRRAFVSKGFIYEPLSGNYPIKDLEALVYPNVTSRELMTDLANLCVKKLNETEKKTVELVEIVRVIVLGGCTRKAYITFMARESLNGPLIEYQAKVVTYAKNLKPPVPILCRPSPIPSIYFHQDIKPTDSFGGFSLKSNWRKTS
;
A
#
# COMPACT_ATOMS: atom_id res chain seq x y z
N MET A 1 44.23 -42.09 35.56
CA MET A 1 43.95 -41.12 34.48
C MET A 1 42.46 -41.20 34.18
N LYS A 2 41.67 -40.27 34.69
CA LYS A 2 40.22 -40.20 34.44
C LYS A 2 40.00 -39.24 33.26
N LYS A 3 39.43 -39.73 32.15
CA LYS A 3 38.95 -38.92 31.01
C LYS A 3 37.63 -38.27 31.44
N GLN A 4 37.59 -36.96 31.57
CA GLN A 4 36.38 -36.20 31.64
C GLN A 4 35.77 -36.09 30.27
N LYS A 5 34.54 -36.53 30.16
CA LYS A 5 33.66 -36.43 29.00
C LYS A 5 33.01 -35.04 29.11
N VAL A 6 33.35 -34.13 28.23
CA VAL A 6 32.66 -32.88 28.09
C VAL A 6 31.39 -33.15 27.30
N GLU A 7 30.26 -33.11 27.96
CA GLU A 7 28.94 -33.05 27.32
C GLU A 7 28.69 -31.60 26.96
N GLU A 8 28.78 -31.28 25.64
CA GLU A 8 28.24 -30.07 25.10
C GLU A 8 26.72 -30.14 25.13
N GLU A 9 26.12 -29.38 26.05
CA GLU A 9 24.70 -29.11 26.04
C GLU A 9 24.38 -28.24 24.82
N GLU A 10 23.87 -28.85 23.74
CA GLU A 10 23.11 -28.16 22.72
C GLU A 10 21.86 -27.55 23.37
N LYS A 11 21.98 -26.29 23.77
CA LYS A 11 20.81 -25.46 24.07
C LYS A 11 20.04 -25.24 22.81
N ILE A 12 19.05 -26.11 22.60
CA ILE A 12 17.96 -25.90 21.65
C ILE A 12 17.30 -24.58 22.02
N TYR A 13 17.54 -23.56 21.21
CA TYR A 13 16.78 -22.29 21.20
C TYR A 13 15.38 -22.58 20.63
N SER A 14 14.57 -23.33 21.34
CA SER A 14 13.15 -23.44 21.13
C SER A 14 12.51 -22.46 22.12
N ASP A 15 12.12 -21.37 21.67
CA ASP A 15 11.05 -20.47 22.06
C ASP A 15 11.42 -19.00 21.77
N THR A 16 11.66 -18.69 20.50
CA THR A 16 11.47 -17.32 20.08
C THR A 16 9.96 -17.08 20.05
N HIS A 17 9.46 -16.61 21.16
CA HIS A 17 8.17 -15.92 21.24
C HIS A 17 8.22 -14.78 20.23
N VAL A 18 7.85 -15.07 18.98
CA VAL A 18 7.63 -14.06 17.94
C VAL A 18 6.43 -13.28 18.46
N PRO A 19 6.59 -11.99 18.82
CA PRO A 19 5.45 -11.20 19.28
C PRO A 19 4.37 -11.35 18.21
N GLU A 20 3.15 -11.64 18.63
CA GLU A 20 1.98 -11.68 17.74
C GLU A 20 1.90 -10.31 17.08
N LEU A 21 2.51 -10.18 15.91
CA LEU A 21 2.59 -8.95 15.14
C LEU A 21 1.19 -8.64 14.62
N GLY A 22 0.41 -7.93 15.46
CA GLY A 22 -0.84 -7.26 15.10
C GLY A 22 -1.93 -8.19 14.58
N CYS A 23 -3.16 -7.82 14.79
CA CYS A 23 -4.32 -8.48 14.21
C CYS A 23 -4.13 -8.66 12.69
N LYS A 24 -4.47 -9.84 12.17
CA LYS A 24 -4.46 -10.09 10.73
C LYS A 24 -5.36 -9.03 10.07
N PRO A 25 -4.84 -8.28 9.06
CA PRO A 25 -5.65 -7.26 8.40
C PRO A 25 -6.92 -7.89 7.83
N GLU A 26 -8.04 -7.23 8.03
CA GLU A 26 -9.31 -7.63 7.44
C GLU A 26 -9.34 -7.23 5.96
N TRP A 27 -9.96 -8.08 5.15
CA TRP A 27 -10.13 -7.80 3.73
C TRP A 27 -11.10 -6.65 3.51
N ASP A 28 -10.73 -5.73 2.59
CA ASP A 28 -11.49 -4.55 2.18
C ASP A 28 -11.69 -3.51 3.29
N VAL A 29 -10.86 -3.57 4.35
CA VAL A 29 -10.82 -2.53 5.40
C VAL A 29 -9.55 -1.71 5.24
N ASP A 30 -9.73 -0.43 4.93
CA ASP A 30 -8.61 0.51 4.79
C ASP A 30 -8.44 1.33 6.07
N SER A 31 -7.19 1.53 6.49
CA SER A 31 -6.84 2.37 7.65
C SER A 31 -7.23 3.85 7.50
N TYR A 32 -7.59 4.27 6.29
CA TYR A 32 -8.09 5.63 5.98
C TYR A 32 -9.62 5.73 6.01
N ASP A 33 -10.34 4.61 6.11
CA ASP A 33 -11.81 4.63 6.08
C ASP A 33 -12.37 5.35 7.30
N GLY A 34 -13.36 6.22 7.06
CA GLY A 34 -13.99 7.03 8.11
C GLY A 34 -13.12 8.18 8.66
N ARG A 35 -11.92 8.40 8.11
CA ARG A 35 -11.04 9.50 8.52
C ARG A 35 -11.13 10.65 7.54
N GLU A 36 -11.06 11.87 8.06
CA GLU A 36 -10.92 13.09 7.28
C GLU A 36 -9.50 13.65 7.40
N TYR A 37 -9.05 14.36 6.37
CA TYR A 37 -7.76 15.03 6.41
C TYR A 37 -7.84 16.25 7.31
N GLU A 38 -7.01 16.27 8.34
CA GLU A 38 -6.77 17.41 9.19
C GLU A 38 -5.33 17.88 9.06
N SER A 39 -5.14 19.18 8.90
CA SER A 39 -3.81 19.80 8.91
C SER A 39 -3.36 20.00 10.34
N ASP A 40 -2.18 19.50 10.70
CA ASP A 40 -1.58 19.76 12.01
C ASP A 40 -0.86 21.12 11.99
N PRO A 41 -1.30 22.12 12.80
CA PRO A 41 -0.63 23.42 12.89
C PRO A 41 0.83 23.33 13.36
N GLU A 42 1.19 22.29 14.11
CA GLU A 42 2.56 22.07 14.61
C GLU A 42 3.52 21.74 13.46
N ASP A 43 3.03 21.14 12.38
CA ASP A 43 3.84 20.85 11.20
C ASP A 43 4.47 22.12 10.60
N ARG A 44 3.84 23.29 10.76
CA ARG A 44 4.40 24.57 10.28
C ARG A 44 5.80 24.84 10.84
N LYS A 45 6.07 24.40 12.05
CA LYS A 45 7.37 24.62 12.73
C LYS A 45 8.52 23.84 12.08
N LEU A 46 8.23 22.88 11.22
CA LEU A 46 9.23 22.07 10.51
C LEU A 46 9.78 22.78 9.26
N PHE A 47 9.18 23.90 8.85
CA PHE A 47 9.50 24.58 7.60
C PHE A 47 9.99 26.00 7.83
N SER A 48 10.95 26.45 7.01
CA SER A 48 11.55 27.78 7.10
C SER A 48 10.69 28.87 6.48
N ASP A 49 9.87 28.53 5.48
CA ASP A 49 9.03 29.49 4.78
C ASP A 49 7.59 28.94 4.55
N ASP A 50 6.70 29.82 4.15
CA ASP A 50 5.28 29.48 3.97
C ASP A 50 5.03 28.72 2.67
N GLU A 51 5.81 28.95 1.62
CA GLU A 51 5.65 28.29 0.32
C GLU A 51 6.00 26.79 0.44
N GLU A 52 7.08 26.48 1.14
CA GLU A 52 7.50 25.11 1.39
C GLU A 52 6.47 24.37 2.26
N TYR A 53 5.93 25.04 3.28
CA TYR A 53 4.87 24.50 4.13
C TYR A 53 3.57 24.25 3.35
N ASP A 54 3.14 25.19 2.52
CA ASP A 54 1.94 25.02 1.71
C ASP A 54 2.07 23.89 0.69
N LYS A 55 3.24 23.73 0.07
CA LYS A 55 3.55 22.58 -0.79
C LYS A 55 3.44 21.27 -0.02
N TYR A 56 4.04 21.20 1.16
CA TYR A 56 3.98 20.01 2.02
C TYR A 56 2.53 19.66 2.41
N ARG A 57 1.73 20.65 2.82
CA ARG A 57 0.31 20.45 3.14
C ARG A 57 -0.47 19.89 1.96
N LEU A 58 -0.21 20.41 0.76
CA LEU A 58 -0.85 19.94 -0.45
C LEU A 58 -0.49 18.47 -0.74
N GLU A 59 0.79 18.13 -0.63
CA GLU A 59 1.27 16.75 -0.84
C GLU A 59 0.69 15.78 0.21
N ARG A 60 0.67 16.16 1.49
CA ARG A 60 0.01 15.37 2.54
C ARG A 60 -1.47 15.16 2.27
N ARG A 61 -2.18 16.22 1.88
CA ARG A 61 -3.60 16.11 1.53
C ARG A 61 -3.82 15.17 0.35
N ARG A 62 -2.97 15.25 -0.69
CA ARG A 62 -3.03 14.34 -1.85
C ARG A 62 -2.80 12.88 -1.43
N ALA A 63 -1.79 12.63 -0.61
CA ALA A 63 -1.51 11.30 -0.09
C ALA A 63 -2.66 10.75 0.75
N PHE A 64 -3.26 11.59 1.59
CA PHE A 64 -4.42 11.21 2.40
C PHE A 64 -5.65 10.88 1.54
N VAL A 65 -6.00 11.78 0.61
CA VAL A 65 -7.14 11.60 -0.31
C VAL A 65 -6.97 10.36 -1.19
N SER A 66 -5.72 10.07 -1.60
CA SER A 66 -5.40 8.84 -2.33
C SER A 66 -5.33 7.60 -1.45
N LYS A 67 -5.53 7.75 -0.12
CA LYS A 67 -5.43 6.66 0.85
C LYS A 67 -4.05 5.97 0.84
N GLY A 68 -2.98 6.75 0.65
CA GLY A 68 -1.59 6.30 0.64
C GLY A 68 -1.09 5.79 -0.71
N PHE A 69 -1.91 5.85 -1.77
CA PHE A 69 -1.49 5.45 -3.12
C PHE A 69 -0.68 6.52 -3.88
N ILE A 70 -0.44 7.68 -3.24
CA ILE A 70 0.47 8.72 -3.71
C ILE A 70 1.55 8.93 -2.65
N TYR A 71 2.77 9.22 -3.12
CA TYR A 71 3.91 9.50 -2.25
C TYR A 71 3.62 10.70 -1.34
N GLU A 72 3.93 10.53 -0.05
CA GLU A 72 3.89 11.57 0.98
C GLU A 72 5.30 11.78 1.53
N PRO A 73 5.87 12.98 1.40
CA PRO A 73 7.12 13.33 2.05
C PRO A 73 7.01 13.15 3.57
N LEU A 74 8.12 12.78 4.22
CA LEU A 74 8.24 12.62 5.68
C LEU A 74 7.40 11.48 6.31
N SER A 75 6.63 10.71 5.53
CA SER A 75 5.77 9.65 6.06
C SER A 75 6.47 8.30 6.26
N GLY A 76 7.75 8.20 5.88
CA GLY A 76 8.49 6.93 5.89
C GLY A 76 8.08 5.97 4.77
N ASN A 77 7.22 6.40 3.85
CA ASN A 77 6.93 5.68 2.62
C ASN A 77 7.88 6.13 1.50
N TYR A 78 8.06 5.31 0.49
CA TYR A 78 8.89 5.63 -0.67
C TYR A 78 8.34 5.01 -1.96
N PRO A 79 8.43 5.75 -3.08
CA PRO A 79 8.06 5.22 -4.37
C PRO A 79 9.15 4.26 -4.90
N ILE A 80 8.75 3.16 -5.51
CA ILE A 80 9.66 2.36 -6.34
C ILE A 80 9.79 3.08 -7.68
N LYS A 81 10.95 3.72 -7.89
CA LYS A 81 11.22 4.51 -9.10
C LYS A 81 11.59 3.66 -10.30
N ASP A 82 12.29 2.56 -10.05
CA ASP A 82 12.75 1.63 -11.08
C ASP A 82 12.09 0.26 -10.84
N LEU A 83 11.09 -0.03 -11.65
CA LEU A 83 10.38 -1.30 -11.60
C LEU A 83 11.17 -2.45 -12.23
N GLU A 84 12.18 -2.15 -13.03
CA GLU A 84 13.04 -3.16 -13.66
C GLU A 84 14.24 -3.54 -12.79
N ALA A 85 14.46 -2.80 -11.69
CA ALA A 85 15.52 -3.13 -10.74
C ALA A 85 15.30 -4.52 -10.11
N LEU A 86 16.37 -5.31 -10.03
CA LEU A 86 16.35 -6.63 -9.38
C LEU A 86 16.20 -6.48 -7.86
N VAL A 87 15.23 -7.16 -7.28
CA VAL A 87 15.01 -7.26 -5.82
C VAL A 87 15.52 -8.59 -5.26
N TYR A 88 15.56 -9.63 -6.10
CA TYR A 88 16.13 -10.94 -5.85
C TYR A 88 16.89 -11.42 -7.10
N PRO A 89 17.72 -12.47 -7.02
CA PRO A 89 18.29 -13.08 -8.21
C PRO A 89 17.18 -13.45 -9.21
N ASN A 90 17.24 -12.87 -10.39
CA ASN A 90 16.30 -13.07 -11.50
C ASN A 90 14.82 -12.63 -11.24
N VAL A 91 14.57 -11.77 -10.26
CA VAL A 91 13.23 -11.22 -10.00
C VAL A 91 13.30 -9.71 -9.96
N THR A 92 12.58 -9.04 -10.83
CA THR A 92 12.45 -7.58 -10.86
C THR A 92 11.42 -7.09 -9.84
N SER A 93 11.49 -5.79 -9.51
CA SER A 93 10.45 -5.12 -8.72
C SER A 93 9.08 -5.26 -9.38
N ARG A 94 9.02 -5.15 -10.72
CA ARG A 94 7.77 -5.29 -11.50
C ARG A 94 7.15 -6.67 -11.31
N GLU A 95 7.92 -7.73 -11.48
CA GLU A 95 7.44 -9.11 -11.31
C GLU A 95 6.93 -9.34 -9.89
N LEU A 96 7.71 -8.96 -8.88
CA LEU A 96 7.30 -9.09 -7.49
C LEU A 96 5.99 -8.32 -7.19
N MET A 97 5.86 -7.08 -7.67
CA MET A 97 4.66 -6.27 -7.44
C MET A 97 3.46 -6.78 -8.23
N THR A 98 3.69 -7.36 -9.42
CA THR A 98 2.65 -8.04 -10.20
C THR A 98 2.10 -9.26 -9.45
N ASP A 99 2.97 -10.08 -8.88
CA ASP A 99 2.55 -11.23 -8.07
C ASP A 99 1.75 -10.81 -6.86
N LEU A 100 2.20 -9.77 -6.15
CA LEU A 100 1.48 -9.23 -4.99
C LEU A 100 0.11 -8.64 -5.37
N ALA A 101 0.03 -7.91 -6.47
CA ALA A 101 -1.24 -7.35 -6.95
C ALA A 101 -2.20 -8.48 -7.40
N ASN A 102 -1.69 -9.53 -8.05
CA ASN A 102 -2.47 -10.67 -8.46
C ASN A 102 -3.10 -11.42 -7.27
N LEU A 103 -2.45 -11.45 -6.10
CA LEU A 103 -3.08 -11.98 -4.87
C LEU A 103 -4.34 -11.20 -4.51
N CYS A 104 -4.30 -9.88 -4.65
CA CYS A 104 -5.46 -9.02 -4.39
C CYS A 104 -6.55 -9.17 -5.46
N VAL A 105 -6.17 -9.22 -6.73
CA VAL A 105 -7.09 -9.44 -7.86
C VAL A 105 -7.81 -10.79 -7.72
N LYS A 106 -7.06 -11.85 -7.40
CA LYS A 106 -7.65 -13.17 -7.14
C LYS A 106 -8.67 -13.11 -6.02
N LYS A 107 -8.32 -12.48 -4.89
CA LYS A 107 -9.23 -12.33 -3.75
C LYS A 107 -10.48 -11.53 -4.10
N LEU A 108 -10.34 -10.42 -4.86
CA LEU A 108 -11.45 -9.63 -5.37
C LEU A 108 -12.39 -10.48 -6.24
N ASN A 109 -11.82 -11.20 -7.22
CA ASN A 109 -12.59 -12.04 -8.14
C ASN A 109 -13.36 -13.14 -7.40
N GLU A 110 -12.76 -13.74 -6.37
CA GLU A 110 -13.41 -14.76 -5.55
C GLU A 110 -14.56 -14.18 -4.69
N THR A 111 -14.36 -12.98 -4.11
CA THR A 111 -15.35 -12.37 -3.20
C THR A 111 -16.50 -11.70 -3.94
N GLU A 112 -16.20 -10.99 -5.04
CA GLU A 112 -17.19 -10.20 -5.77
C GLU A 112 -17.69 -10.88 -7.05
N LYS A 113 -17.21 -12.11 -7.35
CA LYS A 113 -17.58 -12.87 -8.57
C LYS A 113 -17.25 -12.08 -9.85
N LYS A 114 -16.15 -11.33 -9.84
CA LYS A 114 -15.63 -10.57 -10.98
C LYS A 114 -14.60 -11.37 -11.77
N THR A 115 -14.22 -10.83 -12.92
CA THR A 115 -13.19 -11.38 -13.83
C THR A 115 -12.13 -10.35 -14.15
N VAL A 116 -11.69 -9.60 -13.12
CA VAL A 116 -10.64 -8.59 -13.26
C VAL A 116 -9.32 -9.27 -13.62
N GLU A 117 -8.65 -8.73 -14.62
CA GLU A 117 -7.33 -9.17 -15.07
C GLU A 117 -6.35 -7.99 -15.01
N LEU A 118 -5.24 -8.17 -14.29
CA LEU A 118 -4.16 -7.19 -14.23
C LEU A 118 -3.42 -7.15 -15.57
N VAL A 119 -3.21 -5.96 -16.10
CA VAL A 119 -2.51 -5.74 -17.37
C VAL A 119 -1.12 -5.16 -17.16
N GLU A 120 -1.00 -4.09 -16.36
CA GLU A 120 0.25 -3.36 -16.18
C GLU A 120 0.34 -2.68 -14.81
N ILE A 121 1.50 -2.74 -14.17
CA ILE A 121 1.81 -1.95 -12.98
C ILE A 121 2.16 -0.52 -13.38
N VAL A 122 1.44 0.45 -12.83
CA VAL A 122 1.62 1.89 -13.09
C VAL A 122 2.54 2.53 -12.06
N ARG A 123 2.30 2.26 -10.79
CA ARG A 123 3.02 2.87 -9.68
C ARG A 123 2.98 2.02 -8.43
N VAL A 124 4.06 2.06 -7.66
CA VAL A 124 4.16 1.39 -6.37
C VAL A 124 4.71 2.35 -5.32
N ILE A 125 4.03 2.40 -4.18
CA ILE A 125 4.51 3.06 -2.96
C ILE A 125 4.69 1.97 -1.90
N VAL A 126 5.81 1.98 -1.21
CA VAL A 126 6.10 1.04 -0.13
C VAL A 126 6.27 1.80 1.19
N LEU A 127 5.52 1.40 2.19
CA LEU A 127 5.74 1.83 3.57
C LEU A 127 6.68 0.82 4.23
N GLY A 128 7.82 1.32 4.72
CA GLY A 128 8.88 0.50 5.31
C GLY A 128 8.56 0.01 6.72
N GLY A 129 9.44 -0.84 7.25
CA GLY A 129 9.36 -1.40 8.60
C GLY A 129 9.50 -2.92 8.61
N CYS A 130 9.33 -3.54 9.78
CA CYS A 130 9.31 -5.00 9.94
C CYS A 130 8.13 -5.63 9.19
N THR A 131 7.03 -4.91 9.13
CA THR A 131 5.87 -5.19 8.29
C THR A 131 5.81 -4.13 7.21
N ARG A 132 5.96 -4.52 5.96
CA ARG A 132 5.91 -3.62 4.81
C ARG A 132 4.51 -3.62 4.21
N LYS A 133 4.02 -2.44 3.84
CA LYS A 133 2.77 -2.29 3.09
C LYS A 133 3.09 -1.81 1.69
N ALA A 134 2.69 -2.57 0.68
CA ALA A 134 2.78 -2.16 -0.71
C ALA A 134 1.42 -1.61 -1.16
N TYR A 135 1.44 -0.40 -1.70
CA TYR A 135 0.32 0.28 -2.33
C TYR A 135 0.59 0.27 -3.84
N ILE A 136 -0.13 -0.56 -4.55
CA ILE A 136 0.13 -0.87 -5.95
C ILE A 136 -1.01 -0.30 -6.80
N THR A 137 -0.68 0.63 -7.70
CA THR A 137 -1.60 1.15 -8.71
C THR A 137 -1.30 0.44 -10.03
N PHE A 138 -2.32 -0.09 -10.68
CA PHE A 138 -2.17 -0.87 -11.92
C PHE A 138 -3.36 -0.69 -12.85
N MET A 139 -3.15 -0.96 -14.13
CA MET A 139 -4.23 -1.03 -15.12
C MET A 139 -4.78 -2.45 -15.18
N ALA A 140 -6.09 -2.56 -15.24
CA ALA A 140 -6.79 -3.84 -15.31
C ALA A 140 -7.95 -3.79 -16.31
N ARG A 141 -8.42 -4.95 -16.72
CA ARG A 141 -9.67 -5.15 -17.48
C ARG A 141 -10.65 -5.98 -16.69
N GLU A 142 -11.92 -5.64 -16.77
CA GLU A 142 -13.02 -6.42 -16.16
C GLU A 142 -13.62 -7.43 -17.13
N SER A 143 -13.28 -7.34 -18.42
CA SER A 143 -13.65 -8.28 -19.47
C SER A 143 -12.60 -8.31 -20.57
N LEU A 144 -12.55 -9.41 -21.35
CA LEU A 144 -11.50 -9.70 -22.34
C LEU A 144 -11.19 -8.55 -23.28
N ASN A 145 -12.19 -7.78 -23.73
CA ASN A 145 -12.04 -6.64 -24.64
C ASN A 145 -12.53 -5.33 -24.01
N GLY A 146 -12.65 -5.29 -22.67
CA GLY A 146 -13.09 -4.12 -21.94
C GLY A 146 -12.06 -3.00 -21.91
N PRO A 147 -12.47 -1.80 -21.54
CA PRO A 147 -11.56 -0.69 -21.35
C PRO A 147 -10.57 -0.99 -20.22
N LEU A 148 -9.40 -0.35 -20.30
CA LEU A 148 -8.45 -0.33 -19.20
C LEU A 148 -8.98 0.60 -18.11
N ILE A 149 -9.03 0.10 -16.89
CA ILE A 149 -9.47 0.81 -15.69
C ILE A 149 -8.30 0.80 -14.71
N GLU A 150 -8.04 1.96 -14.08
CA GLU A 150 -7.04 2.03 -13.01
C GLU A 150 -7.58 1.39 -11.74
N TYR A 151 -6.81 0.46 -11.20
CA TYR A 151 -7.07 -0.26 -9.96
C TYR A 151 -6.02 0.03 -8.90
N GLN A 152 -6.38 -0.18 -7.67
CA GLN A 152 -5.52 -0.06 -6.50
C GLN A 152 -5.54 -1.37 -5.71
N ALA A 153 -4.36 -1.88 -5.38
CA ALA A 153 -4.21 -3.01 -4.47
C ALA A 153 -3.30 -2.65 -3.29
N LYS A 154 -3.62 -3.14 -2.11
CA LYS A 154 -2.82 -2.98 -0.89
C LYS A 154 -2.50 -4.34 -0.31
N VAL A 155 -1.22 -4.60 -0.09
CA VAL A 155 -0.69 -5.88 0.41
C VAL A 155 0.24 -5.64 1.58
N VAL A 156 0.12 -6.46 2.62
CA VAL A 156 1.12 -6.55 3.68
C VAL A 156 2.11 -7.66 3.35
N THR A 157 3.39 -7.35 3.45
CA THR A 157 4.48 -8.33 3.38
C THR A 157 5.30 -8.29 4.65
N TYR A 158 5.94 -9.39 4.98
CA TYR A 158 6.74 -9.55 6.18
C TYR A 158 8.23 -9.65 5.84
N ALA A 159 9.08 -9.00 6.65
CA ALA A 159 10.52 -9.06 6.46
C ALA A 159 10.98 -10.53 6.41
N LYS A 160 12.00 -10.79 5.57
CA LYS A 160 12.60 -12.13 5.41
C LYS A 160 11.58 -13.25 5.07
N ASN A 161 10.42 -12.89 4.49
CA ASN A 161 9.37 -13.86 4.16
C ASN A 161 8.91 -14.73 5.33
N LEU A 162 8.97 -14.20 6.54
CA LEU A 162 8.57 -14.90 7.77
C LEU A 162 7.11 -15.38 7.74
N LYS A 163 6.26 -14.69 7.00
CA LYS A 163 4.85 -15.04 6.78
C LYS A 163 4.50 -14.77 5.32
N PRO A 164 3.52 -15.49 4.75
CA PRO A 164 3.04 -15.21 3.40
C PRO A 164 2.43 -13.81 3.31
N PRO A 165 2.49 -13.17 2.13
CA PRO A 165 1.83 -11.89 1.90
C PRO A 165 0.33 -11.96 2.19
N VAL A 166 -0.21 -10.88 2.75
CA VAL A 166 -1.64 -10.79 3.07
C VAL A 166 -2.28 -9.69 2.23
N PRO A 167 -3.19 -10.04 1.29
CA PRO A 167 -3.96 -9.05 0.54
C PRO A 167 -4.94 -8.32 1.48
N ILE A 168 -4.98 -6.99 1.40
CA ILE A 168 -5.83 -6.13 2.22
C ILE A 168 -7.03 -5.62 1.43
N LEU A 169 -6.79 -5.07 0.24
CA LEU A 169 -7.86 -4.57 -0.63
C LEU A 169 -7.44 -4.63 -2.10
N CYS A 170 -8.47 -4.66 -2.96
CA CYS A 170 -8.37 -4.43 -4.38
C CYS A 170 -9.65 -3.76 -4.86
N ARG A 171 -9.52 -2.63 -5.55
CA ARG A 171 -10.68 -1.85 -6.00
C ARG A 171 -10.33 -1.00 -7.21
N PRO A 172 -11.30 -0.54 -8.01
CA PRO A 172 -11.09 0.55 -8.94
C PRO A 172 -10.56 1.78 -8.21
N SER A 173 -9.63 2.52 -8.84
CA SER A 173 -9.10 3.76 -8.26
C SER A 173 -10.24 4.78 -8.09
N PRO A 174 -10.50 5.29 -6.88
CA PRO A 174 -11.55 6.28 -6.67
C PRO A 174 -11.23 7.60 -7.36
N ILE A 175 -9.93 7.89 -7.55
CA ILE A 175 -9.45 9.07 -8.26
C ILE A 175 -8.30 8.61 -9.15
N PRO A 176 -8.49 8.53 -10.48
CA PRO A 176 -7.43 8.15 -11.39
C PRO A 176 -6.20 9.06 -11.31
N SER A 177 -5.03 8.49 -11.51
CA SER A 177 -3.73 9.18 -11.38
C SER A 177 -3.61 10.45 -12.21
N ILE A 178 -4.31 10.51 -13.35
CA ILE A 178 -4.29 11.67 -14.25
C ILE A 178 -4.72 12.97 -13.59
N TYR A 179 -5.60 12.89 -12.58
CA TYR A 179 -6.08 14.08 -11.87
C TYR A 179 -5.08 14.64 -10.86
N PHE A 180 -4.05 13.88 -10.48
CA PHE A 180 -3.04 14.34 -9.54
C PHE A 180 -1.89 15.11 -10.19
N HIS A 181 -1.78 15.07 -11.52
CA HIS A 181 -0.79 15.86 -12.28
C HIS A 181 -1.30 17.26 -12.65
N GLN A 182 -2.59 17.54 -12.47
CA GLN A 182 -3.12 18.88 -12.63
C GLN A 182 -2.79 19.67 -11.36
N ASP A 183 -2.19 20.87 -11.53
CA ASP A 183 -1.95 21.82 -10.44
C ASP A 183 -3.28 22.25 -9.83
N ILE A 184 -3.70 21.56 -8.78
CA ILE A 184 -4.87 21.95 -7.99
C ILE A 184 -4.44 23.17 -7.21
N LYS A 185 -4.88 24.36 -7.67
CA LYS A 185 -4.65 25.60 -6.94
C LYS A 185 -5.23 25.48 -5.54
N PRO A 186 -4.57 26.04 -4.50
CA PRO A 186 -5.01 25.95 -3.11
C PRO A 186 -6.43 26.46 -2.83
N THR A 187 -7.00 27.22 -3.76
CA THR A 187 -8.32 27.86 -3.67
C THR A 187 -9.47 26.99 -4.21
N ASP A 188 -9.17 25.90 -4.92
CA ASP A 188 -10.21 25.00 -5.36
C ASP A 188 -10.73 24.21 -4.15
N SER A 189 -11.66 24.81 -3.43
CA SER A 189 -12.56 24.07 -2.59
C SER A 189 -13.16 22.99 -3.48
N PHE A 190 -12.87 21.70 -3.19
CA PHE A 190 -13.62 20.58 -3.73
C PHE A 190 -15.06 20.72 -3.24
N GLY A 191 -15.78 21.71 -3.84
CA GLY A 191 -17.19 21.86 -3.65
C GLY A 191 -17.87 20.64 -4.19
N GLY A 192 -18.37 19.80 -3.30
CA GLY A 192 -19.43 18.88 -3.62
C GLY A 192 -19.05 17.46 -4.03
N PHE A 193 -17.82 16.98 -3.96
CA PHE A 193 -17.57 15.55 -3.90
C PHE A 193 -17.76 15.06 -2.46
N SER A 194 -19.01 15.08 -2.02
CA SER A 194 -19.44 14.22 -0.93
C SER A 194 -19.26 12.79 -1.42
N LEU A 195 -18.19 12.14 -1.00
CA LEU A 195 -18.03 10.69 -1.08
C LEU A 195 -19.08 10.04 -0.17
N LYS A 196 -20.35 10.26 -0.46
CA LYS A 196 -21.41 9.40 0.04
C LYS A 196 -21.17 8.06 -0.66
N SER A 197 -20.55 7.16 0.07
CA SER A 197 -20.43 5.75 -0.27
C SER A 197 -21.83 5.18 -0.49
N ASN A 198 -22.32 5.27 -1.74
CA ASN A 198 -23.54 4.56 -2.17
C ASN A 198 -23.22 3.08 -2.44
N TRP A 199 -22.46 2.46 -1.57
CA TRP A 199 -22.40 1.01 -1.52
C TRP A 199 -23.59 0.52 -0.73
N ARG A 200 -24.75 0.43 -1.39
CA ARG A 200 -25.87 -0.34 -0.85
C ARG A 200 -25.40 -1.78 -0.76
N LYS A 201 -25.32 -2.29 0.47
CA LYS A 201 -25.36 -3.73 0.71
C LYS A 201 -26.67 -4.23 0.11
N THR A 202 -26.62 -4.90 -1.01
CA THR A 202 -27.74 -5.73 -1.48
C THR A 202 -27.70 -6.99 -0.63
N SER A 203 -28.73 -7.12 0.17
CA SER A 203 -29.06 -8.30 0.97
C SER A 203 -29.30 -9.50 0.08
#